data_3f391b1950dfcd046c9b59912fcc26e0
#
_entry.id   3f391b1950dfcd046c9b59912fcc26e0
#
_cell.length_a   1.000
_cell.length_b   1.000
_cell.length_c   1.000
_cell.angle_alpha   90.00
_cell.angle_beta   90.00
_cell.angle_gamma   90.00
#
_symmetry.space_group_name_H-M   'P 1'
#
loop_
_entity.id
_entity.type
_entity.pdbx_description
1 polymer ?
#
loop_
_entity_poly.entity_id
_entity_poly.type
_entity_poly.pdbx_seq_one_letter_code
_entity_poly.pdbx_strand_id
1 'polypeptide(L)'
;MKKILVFMAILANLVFGVQGFSQMNSKEFEKVMAKVAKEYDKGNKQKALSMLKEDIQKNPSNIILKVMLGMFYNDMGRKNESEKELNEAVELQKKYPFIADNGKKYDVRLVIGILYMYQRDYKKALEWFSEIDNTTFEKIDEMDLVMGTLNYRLGNTEEAKKYLLKSYIKDEEGMSQNILGQIYLAEGNQKEARKWFLESSDKGNSGGQANLGILYYQQRDKNAALKWLKKSFETAKKEKDEKQMKDIQEIIKEVESNN
;
A
#
# COMPACT_ATOMS: atom_id res chain seq x y z
N MET A 1 -10.47 -15.13 6.92
CA MET A 1 -9.50 -15.24 8.02
C MET A 1 -8.34 -14.24 7.88
N LYS A 2 -7.59 -14.22 6.77
CA LYS A 2 -6.37 -13.38 6.65
C LYS A 2 -6.59 -11.86 6.58
N LYS A 3 -7.72 -11.34 6.11
CA LYS A 3 -7.88 -9.90 5.81
C LYS A 3 -7.89 -8.99 7.05
N ILE A 4 -8.58 -9.36 8.12
CA ILE A 4 -8.67 -8.52 9.34
C ILE A 4 -7.41 -8.66 10.20
N LEU A 5 -6.81 -9.86 10.27
CA LEU A 5 -5.53 -10.05 10.96
C LEU A 5 -4.39 -9.28 10.26
N VAL A 6 -4.37 -9.28 8.94
CA VAL A 6 -3.44 -8.46 8.14
C VAL A 6 -3.73 -6.98 8.36
N PHE A 7 -5.00 -6.57 8.32
CA PHE A 7 -5.46 -5.24 8.64
C PHE A 7 -5.03 -4.77 10.05
N MET A 8 -5.13 -5.66 11.04
CA MET A 8 -4.70 -5.40 12.41
C MET A 8 -3.17 -5.35 12.54
N ALA A 9 -2.44 -6.21 11.83
CA ALA A 9 -0.98 -6.19 11.82
C ALA A 9 -0.43 -4.92 11.16
N ILE A 10 -1.11 -4.40 10.14
CA ILE A 10 -0.74 -3.15 9.47
C ILE A 10 -1.06 -1.96 10.37
N LEU A 11 -2.25 -1.92 10.95
CA LEU A 11 -2.58 -0.91 11.96
C LEU A 11 -1.58 -1.00 13.12
N ALA A 12 -1.26 -2.19 13.60
CA ALA A 12 -0.24 -2.36 14.62
C ALA A 12 1.08 -1.72 14.17
N ASN A 13 1.61 -2.05 13.00
CA ASN A 13 2.88 -1.47 12.52
C ASN A 13 2.81 0.03 12.25
N LEU A 14 1.67 0.55 11.74
CA LEU A 14 1.45 1.99 11.57
C LEU A 14 1.23 2.72 12.90
N VAL A 15 0.65 2.03 13.88
CA VAL A 15 0.24 2.55 15.18
C VAL A 15 1.36 2.45 16.20
N PHE A 16 2.24 1.43 16.14
CA PHE A 16 3.36 1.28 17.07
C PHE A 16 4.49 2.29 16.84
N GLY A 17 4.55 2.95 15.67
CA GLY A 17 5.41 4.12 15.47
C GLY A 17 4.74 5.45 15.84
N VAL A 18 3.54 5.46 16.42
CA VAL A 18 2.77 6.69 16.63
C VAL A 18 2.30 6.79 18.10
N GLN A 19 3.00 7.57 18.90
CA GLN A 19 2.55 7.99 20.24
C GLN A 19 1.48 9.09 20.12
N GLY A 20 0.28 8.79 19.97
CA GLY A 20 -0.78 9.80 19.92
C GLY A 20 -2.14 9.18 20.18
N PHE A 21 -2.16 7.88 20.48
CA PHE A 21 -3.36 7.14 20.91
C PHE A 21 -3.63 7.41 22.37
N SER A 22 -3.95 8.62 22.70
CA SER A 22 -3.75 9.29 23.97
C SER A 22 -4.51 8.74 25.18
N GLN A 23 -5.30 7.67 25.08
CA GLN A 23 -6.02 7.12 26.23
C GLN A 23 -6.03 5.60 26.31
N MET A 24 -5.59 4.88 25.27
CA MET A 24 -5.46 3.43 25.30
C MET A 24 -4.01 3.05 25.02
N ASN A 25 -3.34 2.36 25.94
CA ASN A 25 -1.99 1.89 25.70
C ASN A 25 -1.98 0.84 24.56
N SER A 26 -0.86 0.65 23.87
CA SER A 26 -0.75 -0.25 22.73
C SER A 26 -1.24 -1.67 23.02
N LYS A 27 -0.94 -2.21 24.20
CA LYS A 27 -1.36 -3.56 24.63
C LYS A 27 -2.87 -3.66 24.84
N GLU A 28 -3.50 -2.62 25.34
CA GLU A 28 -4.93 -2.57 25.53
C GLU A 28 -5.67 -2.48 24.19
N PHE A 29 -5.18 -1.65 23.27
CA PHE A 29 -5.68 -1.58 21.90
C PHE A 29 -5.57 -2.94 21.19
N GLU A 30 -4.41 -3.60 21.25
CA GLU A 30 -4.23 -4.94 20.70
C GLU A 30 -5.23 -5.95 21.26
N LYS A 31 -5.44 -5.92 22.59
CA LYS A 31 -6.37 -6.84 23.26
C LYS A 31 -7.80 -6.62 22.83
N VAL A 32 -8.22 -5.36 22.68
CA VAL A 32 -9.55 -5.00 22.17
C VAL A 32 -9.70 -5.51 20.74
N MET A 33 -8.75 -5.16 19.87
CA MET A 33 -8.81 -5.51 18.47
C MET A 33 -8.74 -7.02 18.24
N ALA A 34 -7.94 -7.77 19.01
CA ALA A 34 -7.89 -9.23 18.94
C ALA A 34 -9.25 -9.87 19.27
N LYS A 35 -9.98 -9.33 20.27
CA LYS A 35 -11.32 -9.82 20.61
C LYS A 35 -12.34 -9.52 19.51
N VAL A 36 -12.33 -8.29 19.00
CA VAL A 36 -13.20 -7.83 17.91
C VAL A 36 -12.98 -8.67 16.66
N ALA A 37 -11.71 -8.88 16.27
CA ALA A 37 -11.35 -9.70 15.10
C ALA A 37 -11.78 -11.16 15.27
N LYS A 38 -11.60 -11.75 16.46
CA LYS A 38 -12.02 -13.13 16.76
C LYS A 38 -13.52 -13.34 16.51
N GLU A 39 -14.36 -12.40 16.94
CA GLU A 39 -15.81 -12.51 16.73
C GLU A 39 -16.15 -12.26 15.25
N TYR A 40 -15.47 -11.31 14.60
CA TYR A 40 -15.66 -11.04 13.18
C TYR A 40 -15.30 -12.25 12.31
N ASP A 41 -14.16 -12.91 12.56
CA ASP A 41 -13.69 -14.10 11.84
C ASP A 41 -14.62 -15.31 12.00
N LYS A 42 -15.34 -15.40 13.12
CA LYS A 42 -16.42 -16.37 13.33
C LYS A 42 -17.70 -16.06 12.56
N GLY A 43 -17.77 -14.92 11.86
CA GLY A 43 -18.97 -14.44 11.19
C GLY A 43 -19.92 -13.65 12.07
N ASN A 44 -19.60 -13.44 13.36
CA ASN A 44 -20.41 -12.70 14.32
C ASN A 44 -20.26 -11.18 14.13
N LYS A 45 -20.47 -10.68 12.91
CA LYS A 45 -20.20 -9.29 12.52
C LYS A 45 -20.92 -8.26 13.42
N GLN A 46 -22.17 -8.50 13.77
CA GLN A 46 -22.94 -7.59 14.64
C GLN A 46 -22.37 -7.53 16.07
N LYS A 47 -21.92 -8.67 16.60
CA LYS A 47 -21.27 -8.72 17.92
C LYS A 47 -19.94 -7.98 17.90
N ALA A 48 -19.11 -8.19 16.88
CA ALA A 48 -17.85 -7.46 16.70
C ALA A 48 -18.09 -5.94 16.63
N LEU A 49 -19.12 -5.53 15.88
CA LEU A 49 -19.53 -4.13 15.77
C LEU A 49 -19.97 -3.54 17.14
N SER A 50 -20.78 -4.28 17.91
CA SER A 50 -21.22 -3.83 19.25
C SER A 50 -20.03 -3.68 20.19
N MET A 51 -19.09 -4.62 20.19
CA MET A 51 -17.86 -4.54 21.00
C MET A 51 -17.04 -3.30 20.65
N LEU A 52 -16.83 -3.03 19.35
CA LEU A 52 -16.08 -1.87 18.90
C LEU A 52 -16.77 -0.55 19.33
N LYS A 53 -18.09 -0.47 19.22
CA LYS A 53 -18.86 0.71 19.70
C LYS A 53 -18.74 0.91 21.20
N GLU A 54 -18.77 -0.15 21.98
CA GLU A 54 -18.58 -0.08 23.44
C GLU A 54 -17.18 0.46 23.78
N ASP A 55 -16.15 0.00 23.07
CA ASP A 55 -14.79 0.48 23.29
C ASP A 55 -14.61 1.95 22.85
N ILE A 56 -15.29 2.41 21.79
CA ILE A 56 -15.36 3.82 21.41
C ILE A 56 -16.02 4.67 22.50
N GLN A 57 -17.10 4.18 23.13
CA GLN A 57 -17.75 4.90 24.24
C GLN A 57 -16.82 5.07 25.44
N LYS A 58 -15.97 4.07 25.73
CA LYS A 58 -14.97 4.15 26.80
C LYS A 58 -13.79 5.04 26.44
N ASN A 59 -13.47 5.15 25.15
CA ASN A 59 -12.31 5.87 24.63
C ASN A 59 -12.72 6.82 23.47
N PRO A 60 -13.54 7.85 23.72
CA PRO A 60 -14.15 8.68 22.70
C PRO A 60 -13.14 9.54 21.91
N SER A 61 -11.94 9.74 22.45
CA SER A 61 -10.84 10.45 21.77
C SER A 61 -9.99 9.56 20.87
N ASN A 62 -10.21 8.25 20.87
CA ASN A 62 -9.43 7.32 20.06
C ASN A 62 -9.90 7.33 18.60
N ILE A 63 -9.18 8.09 17.79
CA ILE A 63 -9.46 8.27 16.35
C ILE A 63 -9.44 6.94 15.60
N ILE A 64 -8.52 6.04 15.95
CA ILE A 64 -8.35 4.77 15.22
C ILE A 64 -9.51 3.84 15.45
N LEU A 65 -10.10 3.81 16.63
CA LEU A 65 -11.33 3.04 16.84
C LEU A 65 -12.48 3.54 15.94
N LYS A 66 -12.57 4.86 15.70
CA LYS A 66 -13.55 5.41 14.75
C LYS A 66 -13.22 5.03 13.30
N VAL A 67 -11.97 5.10 12.91
CA VAL A 67 -11.53 4.61 11.58
C VAL A 67 -11.90 3.14 11.41
N MET A 68 -11.63 2.31 12.42
CA MET A 68 -11.99 0.89 12.42
C MET A 68 -13.50 0.68 12.28
N LEU A 69 -14.31 1.45 12.99
CA LEU A 69 -15.76 1.38 12.89
C LEU A 69 -16.22 1.71 11.46
N GLY A 70 -15.68 2.76 10.86
CA GLY A 70 -15.95 3.12 9.48
C GLY A 70 -15.59 1.99 8.51
N MET A 71 -14.41 1.38 8.67
CA MET A 71 -13.97 0.26 7.82
C MET A 71 -14.82 -1.00 8.02
N PHE A 72 -15.29 -1.28 9.23
CA PHE A 72 -16.24 -2.36 9.50
C PHE A 72 -17.57 -2.13 8.78
N TYR A 73 -18.09 -0.91 8.84
CA TYR A 73 -19.28 -0.56 8.07
C TYR A 73 -19.07 -0.72 6.55
N ASN A 74 -17.91 -0.32 6.04
CA ASN A 74 -17.57 -0.50 4.63
C ASN A 74 -17.58 -1.97 4.22
N ASP A 75 -16.96 -2.86 5.02
CA ASP A 75 -16.94 -4.31 4.75
C ASP A 75 -18.34 -4.96 4.86
N MET A 76 -19.22 -4.36 5.62
CA MET A 76 -20.63 -4.77 5.70
C MET A 76 -21.53 -4.19 4.59
N GLY A 77 -20.98 -3.40 3.67
CA GLY A 77 -21.69 -2.70 2.59
C GLY A 77 -22.49 -1.48 3.05
N ARG A 78 -22.32 -1.04 4.30
CA ARG A 78 -23.02 0.10 4.93
C ARG A 78 -22.24 1.38 4.64
N LYS A 79 -22.26 1.82 3.38
CA LYS A 79 -21.39 2.92 2.89
C LYS A 79 -21.64 4.25 3.59
N ASN A 80 -22.90 4.63 3.82
CA ASN A 80 -23.23 5.91 4.44
C ASN A 80 -22.73 6.00 5.89
N GLU A 81 -22.88 4.90 6.66
CA GLU A 81 -22.35 4.85 8.02
C GLU A 81 -20.81 4.81 8.02
N SER A 82 -20.21 4.12 7.05
CA SER A 82 -18.77 4.13 6.89
C SER A 82 -18.24 5.55 6.69
N GLU A 83 -18.76 6.26 5.70
CA GLU A 83 -18.35 7.64 5.39
C GLU A 83 -18.56 8.58 6.57
N LYS A 84 -19.66 8.44 7.29
CA LYS A 84 -19.94 9.23 8.49
C LYS A 84 -18.83 9.03 9.53
N GLU A 85 -18.52 7.79 9.91
CA GLU A 85 -17.52 7.50 10.95
C GLU A 85 -16.11 7.91 10.53
N LEU A 86 -15.75 7.73 9.26
CA LEU A 86 -14.45 8.16 8.74
C LEU A 86 -14.31 9.68 8.74
N ASN A 87 -15.34 10.42 8.34
CA ASN A 87 -15.36 11.88 8.40
C ASN A 87 -15.33 12.39 9.84
N GLU A 88 -16.06 11.73 10.77
CA GLU A 88 -15.97 12.05 12.19
C GLU A 88 -14.57 11.79 12.76
N ALA A 89 -13.83 10.79 12.28
CA ALA A 89 -12.43 10.57 12.66
C ALA A 89 -11.53 11.71 12.17
N VAL A 90 -11.75 12.22 10.95
CA VAL A 90 -11.05 13.41 10.43
C VAL A 90 -11.36 14.67 11.24
N GLU A 91 -12.59 14.88 11.64
CA GLU A 91 -12.95 16.02 12.50
C GLU A 91 -12.35 15.89 13.91
N LEU A 92 -12.33 14.66 14.45
CA LEU A 92 -11.80 14.38 15.77
C LEU A 92 -10.31 14.69 15.90
N GLN A 93 -9.52 14.51 14.83
CA GLN A 93 -8.08 14.83 14.85
C GLN A 93 -7.77 16.32 15.05
N LYS A 94 -8.72 17.23 14.77
CA LYS A 94 -8.54 18.65 15.06
C LYS A 94 -8.39 18.91 16.56
N LYS A 95 -9.09 18.11 17.37
CA LYS A 95 -9.03 18.18 18.83
C LYS A 95 -7.96 17.25 19.43
N TYR A 96 -7.77 16.10 18.83
CA TYR A 96 -6.85 15.06 19.29
C TYR A 96 -5.91 14.70 18.13
N PRO A 97 -4.83 15.47 17.90
CA PRO A 97 -3.96 15.26 16.75
C PRO A 97 -3.29 13.87 16.78
N PHE A 98 -3.15 13.30 15.58
CA PHE A 98 -2.47 12.04 15.36
C PHE A 98 -0.97 12.29 15.30
N ILE A 99 -0.25 12.00 16.40
CA ILE A 99 1.17 12.33 16.59
C ILE A 99 1.98 11.03 16.63
N ALA A 100 3.03 10.94 15.80
CA ALA A 100 3.99 9.83 15.82
C ALA A 100 5.01 9.94 16.97
N ASP A 101 5.76 8.86 17.23
CA ASP A 101 6.80 8.79 18.26
C ASP A 101 7.90 9.84 18.10
N ASN A 102 8.14 10.27 16.85
CA ASN A 102 9.06 11.37 16.52
C ASN A 102 8.49 12.78 16.77
N GLY A 103 7.29 12.89 17.35
CA GLY A 103 6.59 14.14 17.62
C GLY A 103 5.90 14.77 16.40
N LYS A 104 5.97 14.18 15.23
CA LYS A 104 5.35 14.69 14.00
C LYS A 104 3.85 14.40 13.95
N LYS A 105 3.10 15.36 13.41
CA LYS A 105 1.64 15.24 13.23
C LYS A 105 1.34 14.70 11.85
N TYR A 106 0.57 13.63 11.77
CA TYR A 106 0.11 13.05 10.51
C TYR A 106 -1.40 13.21 10.35
N ASP A 107 -1.85 13.30 9.10
CA ASP A 107 -3.28 13.30 8.79
C ASP A 107 -3.83 11.87 8.88
N VAL A 108 -4.95 11.69 9.58
CA VAL A 108 -5.62 10.38 9.73
C VAL A 108 -6.09 9.82 8.39
N ARG A 109 -6.28 10.67 7.36
CA ARG A 109 -6.59 10.26 5.98
C ARG A 109 -5.52 9.34 5.40
N LEU A 110 -4.26 9.48 5.86
CA LEU A 110 -3.19 8.54 5.52
C LEU A 110 -3.57 7.11 5.92
N VAL A 111 -4.00 6.92 7.15
CA VAL A 111 -4.39 5.60 7.65
C VAL A 111 -5.59 5.07 6.86
N ILE A 112 -6.60 5.91 6.63
CA ILE A 112 -7.80 5.53 5.88
C ILE A 112 -7.44 5.13 4.45
N GLY A 113 -6.63 5.92 3.75
CA GLY A 113 -6.18 5.63 2.38
C GLY A 113 -5.40 4.31 2.30
N ILE A 114 -4.46 4.07 3.22
CA ILE A 114 -3.73 2.79 3.30
C ILE A 114 -4.69 1.61 3.48
N LEU A 115 -5.70 1.74 4.32
CA LEU A 115 -6.68 0.68 4.54
C LEU A 115 -7.51 0.37 3.29
N TYR A 116 -7.90 1.38 2.51
CA TYR A 116 -8.55 1.18 1.21
C TYR A 116 -7.60 0.54 0.19
N MET A 117 -6.29 0.89 0.18
CA MET A 117 -5.29 0.19 -0.64
C MET A 117 -5.25 -1.32 -0.36
N TYR A 118 -5.28 -1.71 0.91
CA TYR A 118 -5.32 -3.14 1.28
C TYR A 118 -6.61 -3.84 0.84
N GLN A 119 -7.73 -3.13 0.84
CA GLN A 119 -8.98 -3.64 0.28
C GLN A 119 -8.97 -3.66 -1.26
N ARG A 120 -7.93 -3.15 -1.89
CA ARG A 120 -7.79 -2.94 -3.34
C ARG A 120 -8.83 -1.96 -3.90
N ASP A 121 -9.43 -1.14 -3.07
CA ASP A 121 -10.23 0.01 -3.50
C ASP A 121 -9.32 1.21 -3.74
N TYR A 122 -8.57 1.12 -4.84
CA TYR A 122 -7.55 2.12 -5.20
C TYR A 122 -8.16 3.50 -5.47
N LYS A 123 -9.42 3.54 -5.93
CA LYS A 123 -10.12 4.80 -6.17
C LYS A 123 -10.37 5.54 -4.85
N LYS A 124 -10.95 4.87 -3.86
CA LYS A 124 -11.17 5.47 -2.53
C LYS A 124 -9.85 5.80 -1.83
N ALA A 125 -8.83 4.96 -1.97
CA ALA A 125 -7.51 5.27 -1.44
C ALA A 125 -6.97 6.59 -2.03
N LEU A 126 -7.06 6.77 -3.34
CA LEU A 126 -6.63 7.98 -4.03
C LEU A 126 -7.43 9.21 -3.58
N GLU A 127 -8.76 9.09 -3.44
CA GLU A 127 -9.64 10.14 -2.91
C GLU A 127 -9.15 10.62 -1.53
N TRP A 128 -8.96 9.71 -0.58
CA TRP A 128 -8.49 10.04 0.77
C TRP A 128 -7.09 10.65 0.80
N PHE A 129 -6.15 10.14 0.02
CA PHE A 129 -4.79 10.69 -0.04
C PHE A 129 -4.75 12.07 -0.68
N SER A 130 -5.61 12.36 -1.67
CA SER A 130 -5.66 13.67 -2.34
C SER A 130 -6.17 14.79 -1.44
N GLU A 131 -6.89 14.45 -0.36
CA GLU A 131 -7.42 15.40 0.61
C GLU A 131 -6.47 15.69 1.79
N ILE A 132 -5.29 15.05 1.84
CA ILE A 132 -4.32 15.27 2.92
C ILE A 132 -3.80 16.72 2.84
N ASP A 133 -3.94 17.45 3.96
CA ASP A 133 -3.44 18.81 4.11
C ASP A 133 -1.94 18.79 4.51
N ASN A 134 -1.08 18.87 3.51
CA ASN A 134 0.37 18.94 3.72
C ASN A 134 0.87 20.28 4.27
N THR A 135 0.00 21.24 4.55
CA THR A 135 0.37 22.51 5.21
C THR A 135 0.27 22.41 6.72
N THR A 136 -0.66 21.59 7.22
CA THR A 136 -0.92 21.39 8.66
C THR A 136 -0.24 20.11 9.18
N PHE A 137 -0.08 19.10 8.32
CA PHE A 137 0.43 17.78 8.68
C PHE A 137 1.78 17.52 8.02
N GLU A 138 2.55 16.59 8.61
CA GLU A 138 3.83 16.17 8.08
C GLU A 138 3.67 15.53 6.70
N LYS A 139 4.50 15.99 5.76
CA LYS A 139 4.57 15.41 4.42
C LYS A 139 5.29 14.07 4.47
N ILE A 140 4.72 13.08 3.80
CA ILE A 140 5.32 11.76 3.65
C ILE A 140 6.14 11.75 2.36
N ASP A 141 7.43 11.44 2.49
CA ASP A 141 8.37 11.49 1.36
C ASP A 141 7.96 10.52 0.23
N GLU A 142 7.42 9.37 0.57
CA GLU A 142 6.97 8.35 -0.37
C GLU A 142 5.58 8.62 -0.97
N MET A 143 4.91 9.72 -0.60
CA MET A 143 3.54 9.99 -1.07
C MET A 143 3.45 10.11 -2.60
N ASP A 144 4.45 10.72 -3.24
CA ASP A 144 4.47 10.81 -4.70
C ASP A 144 4.56 9.41 -5.35
N LEU A 145 5.31 8.46 -4.79
CA LEU A 145 5.35 7.07 -5.25
C LEU A 145 3.99 6.38 -5.06
N VAL A 146 3.37 6.57 -3.91
CA VAL A 146 2.03 6.01 -3.61
C VAL A 146 0.99 6.54 -4.60
N MET A 147 0.94 7.87 -4.79
CA MET A 147 0.00 8.52 -5.72
C MET A 147 0.25 8.08 -7.17
N GLY A 148 1.51 7.97 -7.57
CA GLY A 148 1.90 7.47 -8.89
C GLY A 148 1.47 6.03 -9.12
N THR A 149 1.70 5.17 -8.13
CA THR A 149 1.30 3.75 -8.18
C THR A 149 -0.22 3.58 -8.25
N LEU A 150 -0.97 4.34 -7.46
CA LEU A 150 -2.44 4.29 -7.47
C LEU A 150 -3.00 4.75 -8.81
N ASN A 151 -2.50 5.86 -9.35
CA ASN A 151 -2.91 6.35 -10.66
C ASN A 151 -2.59 5.35 -11.77
N TYR A 152 -1.41 4.71 -11.74
CA TYR A 152 -1.06 3.63 -12.66
C TYR A 152 -2.06 2.46 -12.59
N ARG A 153 -2.40 2.00 -11.38
CA ARG A 153 -3.36 0.90 -11.18
C ARG A 153 -4.79 1.25 -11.62
N LEU A 154 -5.15 2.53 -11.62
CA LEU A 154 -6.44 3.04 -12.08
C LEU A 154 -6.45 3.35 -13.59
N GLY A 155 -5.31 3.22 -14.29
CA GLY A 155 -5.19 3.55 -15.71
C GLY A 155 -5.03 5.05 -16.00
N ASN A 156 -4.85 5.88 -14.98
CA ASN A 156 -4.61 7.32 -15.11
C ASN A 156 -3.15 7.59 -15.47
N THR A 157 -2.73 7.20 -16.68
CA THR A 157 -1.32 7.08 -17.09
C THR A 157 -0.56 8.40 -16.97
N GLU A 158 -1.14 9.51 -17.39
CA GLU A 158 -0.46 10.82 -17.36
C GLU A 158 -0.24 11.32 -15.91
N GLU A 159 -1.24 11.19 -15.05
CA GLU A 159 -1.08 11.52 -13.64
C GLU A 159 -0.10 10.57 -12.94
N ALA A 160 -0.10 9.29 -13.31
CA ALA A 160 0.90 8.34 -12.82
C ALA A 160 2.33 8.80 -13.15
N LYS A 161 2.61 9.13 -14.42
CA LYS A 161 3.92 9.65 -14.84
C LYS A 161 4.32 10.89 -14.06
N LYS A 162 3.40 11.85 -13.91
CA LYS A 162 3.66 13.10 -13.18
C LYS A 162 4.13 12.86 -11.75
N TYR A 163 3.48 11.96 -11.02
CA TYR A 163 3.86 11.62 -9.64
C TYR A 163 5.13 10.76 -9.59
N LEU A 164 5.26 9.76 -10.46
CA LEU A 164 6.44 8.90 -10.52
C LEU A 164 7.72 9.65 -10.89
N LEU A 165 7.62 10.66 -11.80
CA LEU A 165 8.74 11.54 -12.13
C LEU A 165 9.13 12.51 -11.01
N LYS A 166 8.29 12.71 -10.00
CA LYS A 166 8.66 13.44 -8.77
C LYS A 166 9.35 12.51 -7.76
N SER A 167 8.91 11.27 -7.67
CA SER A 167 9.40 10.32 -6.68
C SER A 167 10.70 9.61 -7.08
N TYR A 168 10.97 9.41 -8.39
CA TYR A 168 12.05 8.52 -8.87
C TYR A 168 13.45 8.88 -8.36
N ILE A 169 13.72 10.14 -8.06
CA ILE A 169 15.02 10.60 -7.57
C ILE A 169 15.26 10.09 -6.14
N LYS A 170 14.22 10.13 -5.30
CA LYS A 170 14.27 9.72 -3.90
C LYS A 170 13.95 8.24 -3.69
N ASP A 171 13.38 7.58 -4.68
CA ASP A 171 13.03 6.17 -4.62
C ASP A 171 14.28 5.30 -4.74
N GLU A 172 14.79 4.86 -3.61
CA GLU A 172 16.02 4.04 -3.51
C GLU A 172 15.80 2.59 -3.98
N GLU A 173 14.55 2.12 -4.01
CA GLU A 173 14.19 0.75 -4.39
C GLU A 173 13.89 0.57 -5.88
N GLY A 174 13.86 1.66 -6.65
CA GLY A 174 13.64 1.63 -8.08
C GLY A 174 12.22 1.27 -8.52
N MET A 175 11.25 1.40 -7.63
CA MET A 175 9.83 1.10 -7.91
C MET A 175 9.23 2.09 -8.90
N SER A 176 9.51 3.39 -8.75
CA SER A 176 9.05 4.44 -9.67
C SER A 176 9.55 4.19 -11.09
N GLN A 177 10.85 3.86 -11.22
CA GLN A 177 11.47 3.56 -12.50
C GLN A 177 10.84 2.32 -13.13
N ASN A 178 10.59 1.27 -12.34
CA ASN A 178 9.93 0.06 -12.84
C ASN A 178 8.54 0.37 -13.40
N ILE A 179 7.73 1.16 -12.69
CA ILE A 179 6.39 1.51 -13.15
C ILE A 179 6.45 2.43 -14.39
N LEU A 180 7.36 3.41 -14.42
CA LEU A 180 7.59 4.24 -15.61
C LEU A 180 7.96 3.38 -16.82
N GLY A 181 8.85 2.42 -16.65
CA GLY A 181 9.20 1.46 -17.69
C GLY A 181 7.99 0.68 -18.21
N GLN A 182 7.11 0.21 -17.33
CA GLN A 182 5.88 -0.48 -17.72
C GLN A 182 4.93 0.44 -18.49
N ILE A 183 4.78 1.69 -18.08
CA ILE A 183 3.97 2.68 -18.79
C ILE A 183 4.52 2.90 -20.22
N TYR A 184 5.81 3.19 -20.36
CA TYR A 184 6.41 3.40 -21.68
C TYR A 184 6.34 2.16 -22.58
N LEU A 185 6.44 0.96 -21.97
CA LEU A 185 6.26 -0.28 -22.73
C LEU A 185 4.84 -0.42 -23.26
N ALA A 186 3.84 -0.12 -22.43
CA ALA A 186 2.42 -0.13 -22.82
C ALA A 186 2.11 0.91 -23.92
N GLU A 187 2.83 2.03 -23.96
CA GLU A 187 2.75 3.05 -25.01
C GLU A 187 3.51 2.67 -26.29
N GLY A 188 4.17 1.49 -26.32
CA GLY A 188 4.97 1.03 -27.46
C GLY A 188 6.38 1.63 -27.52
N ASN A 189 6.76 2.48 -26.56
CA ASN A 189 8.07 3.10 -26.51
C ASN A 189 9.10 2.19 -25.82
N GLN A 190 9.49 1.13 -26.51
CA GLN A 190 10.46 0.14 -25.99
C GLN A 190 11.81 0.74 -25.61
N LYS A 191 12.24 1.83 -26.26
CA LYS A 191 13.52 2.48 -25.97
C LYS A 191 13.50 3.13 -24.58
N GLU A 192 12.49 3.93 -24.29
CA GLU A 192 12.32 4.54 -22.97
C GLU A 192 12.00 3.49 -21.89
N ALA A 193 11.17 2.49 -22.20
CA ALA A 193 10.89 1.38 -21.29
C ALA A 193 12.17 0.68 -20.84
N ARG A 194 13.05 0.35 -21.78
CA ARG A 194 14.35 -0.27 -21.49
C ARG A 194 15.22 0.61 -20.60
N LYS A 195 15.28 1.91 -20.87
CA LYS A 195 16.03 2.88 -20.05
C LYS A 195 15.54 2.85 -18.60
N TRP A 196 14.25 2.99 -18.39
CA TRP A 196 13.65 3.00 -17.05
C TRP A 196 13.82 1.68 -16.31
N PHE A 197 13.70 0.54 -17.02
CA PHE A 197 13.95 -0.77 -16.40
C PHE A 197 15.42 -0.96 -16.03
N LEU A 198 16.38 -0.42 -16.81
CA LEU A 198 17.79 -0.44 -16.44
C LEU A 198 18.05 0.37 -15.17
N GLU A 199 17.54 1.60 -15.10
CA GLU A 199 17.65 2.44 -13.91
C GLU A 199 17.02 1.77 -12.66
N SER A 200 15.88 1.10 -12.82
CA SER A 200 15.25 0.30 -11.76
C SER A 200 16.14 -0.87 -11.32
N SER A 201 16.70 -1.59 -12.30
CA SER A 201 17.62 -2.71 -12.04
C SER A 201 18.90 -2.28 -11.34
N ASP A 202 19.43 -1.08 -11.64
CA ASP A 202 20.64 -0.54 -11.00
C ASP A 202 20.40 -0.22 -9.51
N LYS A 203 19.16 0.07 -9.15
CA LYS A 203 18.71 0.19 -7.76
C LYS A 203 18.39 -1.17 -7.10
N GLY A 204 18.59 -2.26 -7.81
CA GLY A 204 18.37 -3.61 -7.28
C GLY A 204 16.93 -4.11 -7.36
N ASN A 205 16.03 -3.41 -8.06
CA ASN A 205 14.63 -3.79 -8.14
C ASN A 205 14.44 -5.09 -8.95
N SER A 206 13.94 -6.14 -8.30
CA SER A 206 13.71 -7.44 -8.91
C SER A 206 12.65 -7.38 -10.02
N GLY A 207 11.61 -6.55 -9.88
CA GLY A 207 10.60 -6.33 -10.92
C GLY A 207 11.17 -5.68 -12.18
N GLY A 208 12.03 -4.66 -12.04
CA GLY A 208 12.73 -4.02 -13.18
C GLY A 208 13.63 -4.99 -13.93
N GLN A 209 14.35 -5.86 -13.20
CA GLN A 209 15.15 -6.93 -13.78
C GLN A 209 14.30 -7.95 -14.55
N ALA A 210 13.16 -8.36 -14.00
CA ALA A 210 12.22 -9.26 -14.67
C ALA A 210 11.67 -8.65 -15.97
N ASN A 211 11.26 -7.39 -15.91
CA ASN A 211 10.73 -6.67 -17.07
C ASN A 211 11.79 -6.48 -18.19
N LEU A 212 13.07 -6.29 -17.84
CA LEU A 212 14.16 -6.35 -18.81
C LEU A 212 14.26 -7.71 -19.48
N GLY A 213 14.19 -8.79 -18.70
CA GLY A 213 14.20 -10.13 -19.23
C GLY A 213 13.06 -10.39 -20.20
N ILE A 214 11.85 -9.98 -19.84
CA ILE A 214 10.67 -10.08 -20.71
C ILE A 214 10.85 -9.26 -21.99
N LEU A 215 11.34 -8.04 -21.88
CA LEU A 215 11.60 -7.17 -23.03
C LEU A 215 12.59 -7.79 -24.01
N TYR A 216 13.72 -8.36 -23.53
CA TYR A 216 14.68 -9.05 -24.38
C TYR A 216 14.09 -10.32 -25.02
N TYR A 217 13.24 -11.05 -24.28
CA TYR A 217 12.54 -12.21 -24.85
C TYR A 217 11.63 -11.82 -26.01
N GLN A 218 10.87 -10.74 -25.88
CA GLN A 218 10.06 -10.17 -26.97
C GLN A 218 10.91 -9.76 -28.20
N GLN A 219 12.15 -9.33 -27.97
CA GLN A 219 13.13 -8.99 -29.01
C GLN A 219 13.85 -10.23 -29.58
N ARG A 220 13.48 -11.44 -29.16
CA ARG A 220 14.08 -12.72 -29.53
C ARG A 220 15.56 -12.88 -29.08
N ASP A 221 16.02 -12.07 -28.14
CA ASP A 221 17.31 -12.28 -27.47
C ASP A 221 17.16 -13.17 -26.25
N LYS A 222 17.10 -14.48 -26.49
CA LYS A 222 16.94 -15.51 -25.46
C LYS A 222 18.04 -15.45 -24.40
N ASN A 223 19.28 -15.20 -24.81
CA ASN A 223 20.43 -15.16 -23.90
C ASN A 223 20.34 -13.97 -22.93
N ALA A 224 20.06 -12.77 -23.44
CA ALA A 224 19.86 -11.61 -22.59
C ALA A 224 18.62 -11.77 -21.69
N ALA A 225 17.54 -12.34 -22.23
CA ALA A 225 16.32 -12.63 -21.44
C ALA A 225 16.62 -13.52 -20.23
N LEU A 226 17.25 -14.67 -20.44
CA LEU A 226 17.60 -15.59 -19.37
C LEU A 226 18.59 -14.98 -18.36
N LYS A 227 19.55 -14.19 -18.83
CA LYS A 227 20.48 -13.47 -17.93
C LYS A 227 19.74 -12.56 -16.96
N TRP A 228 18.80 -11.75 -17.45
CA TRP A 228 18.06 -10.81 -16.63
C TRP A 228 17.02 -11.48 -15.71
N LEU A 229 16.32 -12.49 -16.21
CA LEU A 229 15.37 -13.28 -15.40
C LEU A 229 16.07 -14.02 -14.27
N LYS A 230 17.23 -14.63 -14.50
CA LYS A 230 18.03 -15.28 -13.45
C LYS A 230 18.53 -14.27 -12.43
N LYS A 231 18.96 -13.07 -12.85
CA LYS A 231 19.31 -11.97 -11.95
C LYS A 231 18.13 -11.58 -11.07
N SER A 232 16.95 -11.39 -11.67
CA SER A 232 15.71 -11.08 -10.95
C SER A 232 15.34 -12.16 -9.92
N PHE A 233 15.46 -13.43 -10.30
CA PHE A 233 15.19 -14.55 -9.39
C PHE A 233 16.11 -14.52 -8.15
N GLU A 234 17.42 -14.29 -8.35
CA GLU A 234 18.36 -14.19 -7.23
C GLU A 234 18.09 -12.97 -6.34
N THR A 235 17.64 -11.86 -6.91
CA THR A 235 17.22 -10.68 -6.15
C THR A 235 15.98 -11.00 -5.31
N ALA A 236 14.91 -11.53 -5.91
CA ALA A 236 13.68 -11.91 -5.21
C ALA A 236 13.96 -12.96 -4.10
N LYS A 237 14.93 -13.84 -4.31
CA LYS A 237 15.37 -14.82 -3.30
C LYS A 237 16.00 -14.15 -2.09
N LYS A 238 16.83 -13.11 -2.29
CA LYS A 238 17.41 -12.32 -1.19
C LYS A 238 16.33 -11.55 -0.43
N GLU A 239 15.33 -11.04 -1.13
CA GLU A 239 14.16 -10.35 -0.58
C GLU A 239 13.16 -11.31 0.10
N LYS A 240 13.32 -12.63 -0.07
CA LYS A 240 12.41 -13.67 0.41
C LYS A 240 10.99 -13.55 -0.16
N ASP A 241 10.86 -12.99 -1.37
CA ASP A 241 9.59 -12.91 -2.09
C ASP A 241 9.30 -14.23 -2.84
N GLU A 242 8.72 -15.20 -2.11
CA GLU A 242 8.38 -16.51 -2.66
C GLU A 242 7.44 -16.45 -3.86
N LYS A 243 6.52 -15.48 -3.85
CA LYS A 243 5.58 -15.31 -4.95
C LYS A 243 6.31 -14.87 -6.22
N GLN A 244 7.12 -13.83 -6.12
CA GLN A 244 7.88 -13.33 -7.26
C GLN A 244 8.89 -14.36 -7.77
N MET A 245 9.56 -15.09 -6.89
CA MET A 245 10.43 -16.21 -7.28
C MET A 245 9.68 -17.22 -8.14
N LYS A 246 8.46 -17.61 -7.74
CA LYS A 246 7.64 -18.55 -8.49
C LYS A 246 7.26 -18.01 -9.86
N ASP A 247 6.77 -16.75 -9.90
CA ASP A 247 6.36 -16.12 -11.14
C ASP A 247 7.54 -16.01 -12.14
N ILE A 248 8.73 -15.62 -11.67
CA ILE A 248 9.94 -15.53 -12.51
C ILE A 248 10.39 -16.92 -12.98
N GLN A 249 10.32 -17.93 -12.13
CA GLN A 249 10.71 -19.30 -12.49
C GLN A 249 9.82 -19.89 -13.58
N GLU A 250 8.53 -19.56 -13.59
CA GLU A 250 7.61 -19.93 -14.67
C GLU A 250 8.01 -19.28 -16.00
N ILE A 251 8.35 -17.99 -15.98
CA ILE A 251 8.83 -17.27 -17.18
C ILE A 251 10.15 -17.87 -17.68
N ILE A 252 11.11 -18.19 -16.79
CA ILE A 252 12.39 -18.83 -17.19
C ILE A 252 12.13 -20.15 -17.92
N LYS A 253 11.25 -21.00 -17.40
CA LYS A 253 10.90 -22.26 -18.03
C LYS A 253 10.28 -22.07 -19.41
N GLU A 254 9.39 -21.08 -19.56
CA GLU A 254 8.81 -20.74 -20.85
C GLU A 254 9.89 -20.31 -21.86
N VAL A 255 10.78 -19.40 -21.44
CA VAL A 255 11.89 -18.93 -22.29
C VAL A 255 12.85 -20.09 -22.67
N GLU A 256 13.12 -21.03 -21.77
CA GLU A 256 14.00 -22.17 -22.03
C GLU A 256 13.35 -23.19 -22.98
N SER A 257 12.03 -23.40 -22.90
CA SER A 257 11.31 -24.38 -23.71
C SER A 257 11.00 -23.90 -25.15
N ASN A 258 10.90 -22.61 -25.38
CA ASN A 258 10.65 -22.06 -26.70
C ASN A 258 11.99 -21.92 -27.46
N ASN A 259 12.15 -22.74 -28.48
CA ASN A 259 13.32 -22.74 -29.39
C ASN A 259 13.31 -21.56 -30.35
#